data_6aac6bcaafcd358b8bdfcb1c9a6ba1c9
#
_entry.id   6aac6bcaafcd358b8bdfcb1c9a6ba1c9
#
_cell.length_a   1.000
_cell.length_b   1.000
_cell.length_c   1.000
_cell.angle_alpha   90.00
_cell.angle_beta   90.00
_cell.angle_gamma   90.00
#
_symmetry.space_group_name_H-M   'P 1'
#
loop_
_entity.id
_entity.type
_entity.pdbx_description
1 polymer ?
#
loop_
_entity_poly.entity_id
_entity_poly.type
_entity_poly.pdbx_seq_one_letter_code
_entity_poly.pdbx_strand_id
1 'polypeptide(L)'
;MWFYAIGNLPLATAMTLNYMSSVWMALFLLGGAILLGGARIDARLVATVLTGFAGVALILRPTIEQDQLWHGLIGLLSGMLSATAYLQVTALGRAGEPEYRVVFYFSLGGMCAGFLLALGTGLHAHTGQGLALLLAVGLLATVAQLLMTRAYAKGRTLVNASLQYLGIVFAFLYGVVLFDDPVTGMALAGMALIVAAGMAATFLRSRAAPATAQTANQT
;
A
#
# COMPACT_ATOMS: atom_id res chain seq x y z
N MET A 1 -7.44 12.81 -4.05
CA MET A 1 -8.46 11.94 -3.43
C MET A 1 -8.06 11.47 -2.04
N TRP A 2 -6.90 10.85 -1.86
CA TRP A 2 -6.41 10.37 -0.55
C TRP A 2 -6.40 11.46 0.54
N PHE A 3 -5.73 12.59 0.29
CA PHE A 3 -5.71 13.73 1.23
C PHE A 3 -7.08 14.34 1.51
N TYR A 4 -7.99 14.31 0.53
CA TYR A 4 -9.36 14.73 0.72
C TYR A 4 -10.11 13.78 1.66
N ALA A 5 -9.94 12.47 1.50
CA ALA A 5 -10.53 11.49 2.41
C ALA A 5 -10.03 11.64 3.85
N ILE A 6 -8.72 11.87 4.05
CA ILE A 6 -8.15 12.12 5.40
C ILE A 6 -8.73 13.39 6.04
N GLY A 7 -8.97 14.43 5.25
CA GLY A 7 -9.51 15.70 5.79
C GLY A 7 -10.99 15.67 6.15
N ASN A 8 -11.75 14.66 5.70
CA ASN A 8 -13.21 14.61 5.83
C ASN A 8 -13.75 13.33 6.49
N LEU A 9 -12.89 12.35 6.76
CA LEU A 9 -13.23 11.09 7.42
C LEU A 9 -12.38 10.90 8.67
N PRO A 10 -12.85 10.11 9.65
CA PRO A 10 -11.99 9.63 10.72
C PRO A 10 -10.74 8.96 10.13
N LEU A 11 -9.56 9.27 10.67
CA LEU A 11 -8.28 8.80 10.13
C LEU A 11 -8.25 7.28 9.94
N ALA A 12 -8.77 6.52 10.89
CA ALA A 12 -8.88 5.08 10.83
C ALA A 12 -9.69 4.59 9.60
N THR A 13 -10.82 5.25 9.32
CA THR A 13 -11.67 4.95 8.18
C THR A 13 -10.97 5.28 6.87
N ALA A 14 -10.37 6.47 6.74
CA ALA A 14 -9.61 6.88 5.55
C ALA A 14 -8.45 5.92 5.28
N MET A 15 -7.69 5.53 6.31
CA MET A 15 -6.59 4.55 6.20
C MET A 15 -7.09 3.19 5.72
N THR A 16 -8.19 2.67 6.31
CA THR A 16 -8.77 1.38 5.90
C THR A 16 -9.17 1.39 4.43
N LEU A 17 -9.84 2.45 3.97
CA LEU A 17 -10.23 2.61 2.57
C LEU A 17 -9.01 2.64 1.62
N ASN A 18 -7.94 3.30 2.00
CA ASN A 18 -6.70 3.30 1.21
C ASN A 18 -6.04 1.91 1.16
N TYR A 19 -6.02 1.18 2.27
CA TYR A 19 -5.46 -0.18 2.32
C TYR A 19 -6.31 -1.21 1.56
N MET A 20 -7.54 -0.88 1.18
CA MET A 20 -8.31 -1.65 0.20
C MET A 20 -7.62 -1.73 -1.16
N SER A 21 -6.63 -0.89 -1.46
CA SER A 21 -5.83 -1.01 -2.69
C SER A 21 -5.25 -2.40 -2.90
N SER A 22 -4.83 -3.10 -1.84
CA SER A 22 -4.35 -4.49 -1.92
C SER A 22 -5.47 -5.46 -2.30
N VAL A 23 -6.69 -5.25 -1.81
CA VAL A 23 -7.87 -6.05 -2.16
C VAL A 23 -8.27 -5.77 -3.61
N TRP A 24 -8.33 -4.51 -4.03
CA TRP A 24 -8.59 -4.12 -5.42
C TRP A 24 -7.58 -4.73 -6.38
N MET A 25 -6.29 -4.74 -6.00
CA MET A 25 -5.24 -5.34 -6.80
C MET A 25 -5.47 -6.85 -7.00
N ALA A 26 -5.87 -7.56 -5.94
CA ALA A 26 -6.22 -8.98 -6.03
C ALA A 26 -7.44 -9.19 -6.95
N LEU A 27 -8.47 -8.35 -6.83
CA LEU A 27 -9.67 -8.41 -7.67
C LEU A 27 -9.36 -8.11 -9.14
N PHE A 28 -8.53 -7.11 -9.45
CA PHE A 28 -8.13 -6.78 -10.83
C PHE A 28 -7.33 -7.90 -11.47
N LEU A 29 -6.41 -8.52 -10.73
CA LEU A 29 -5.64 -9.66 -11.22
C LEU A 29 -6.54 -10.88 -11.47
N LEU A 30 -7.46 -11.16 -10.53
CA LEU A 30 -8.41 -12.26 -10.68
C LEU A 30 -9.37 -12.02 -11.85
N GLY A 31 -9.95 -10.82 -11.95
CA GLY A 31 -10.84 -10.43 -13.05
C GLY A 31 -10.12 -10.49 -14.40
N GLY A 32 -8.90 -9.99 -14.47
CA GLY A 32 -8.08 -10.07 -15.69
C GLY A 32 -7.77 -11.53 -16.09
N ALA A 33 -7.48 -12.41 -15.14
CA ALA A 33 -7.24 -13.81 -15.40
C ALA A 33 -8.49 -14.53 -15.94
N ILE A 34 -9.67 -14.19 -15.43
CA ILE A 34 -10.95 -14.76 -15.89
C ILE A 34 -11.33 -14.24 -17.28
N LEU A 35 -11.25 -12.93 -17.48
CA LEU A 35 -11.75 -12.27 -18.71
C LEU A 35 -10.81 -12.45 -19.91
N LEU A 36 -9.49 -12.48 -19.65
CA LEU A 36 -8.46 -12.52 -20.72
C LEU A 36 -7.84 -13.90 -20.88
N GLY A 37 -8.30 -14.93 -20.15
CA GLY A 37 -7.74 -16.28 -20.20
C GLY A 37 -6.28 -16.35 -19.73
N GLY A 38 -5.87 -15.45 -18.84
CA GLY A 38 -4.50 -15.35 -18.35
C GLY A 38 -4.09 -16.47 -17.38
N ALA A 39 -2.87 -16.36 -16.83
CA ALA A 39 -2.33 -17.31 -15.88
C ALA A 39 -3.24 -17.44 -14.63
N ARG A 40 -3.40 -18.67 -14.14
CA ARG A 40 -4.17 -18.94 -12.92
C ARG A 40 -3.60 -18.16 -11.72
N ILE A 41 -4.45 -17.40 -11.06
CA ILE A 41 -4.11 -16.73 -9.81
C ILE A 41 -4.14 -17.75 -8.67
N ASP A 42 -3.11 -17.76 -7.86
CA ASP A 42 -3.07 -18.60 -6.66
C ASP A 42 -4.08 -18.09 -5.62
N ALA A 43 -5.18 -18.83 -5.47
CA ALA A 43 -6.25 -18.49 -4.51
C ALA A 43 -5.72 -18.36 -3.06
N ARG A 44 -4.63 -19.04 -2.72
CA ARG A 44 -3.99 -18.93 -1.41
C ARG A 44 -3.40 -17.54 -1.19
N LEU A 45 -2.81 -16.93 -2.23
CA LEU A 45 -2.30 -15.56 -2.14
C LEU A 45 -3.43 -14.54 -2.04
N VAL A 46 -4.57 -14.77 -2.72
CA VAL A 46 -5.77 -13.93 -2.53
C VAL A 46 -6.25 -14.03 -1.09
N ALA A 47 -6.30 -15.24 -0.51
CA ALA A 47 -6.68 -15.45 0.88
C ALA A 47 -5.76 -14.70 1.85
N THR A 48 -4.43 -14.65 1.61
CA THR A 48 -3.52 -13.87 2.48
C THR A 48 -3.81 -12.37 2.43
N VAL A 49 -4.15 -11.82 1.26
CA VAL A 49 -4.55 -10.41 1.13
C VAL A 49 -5.82 -10.12 1.92
N LEU A 50 -6.84 -10.97 1.79
CA LEU A 50 -8.10 -10.81 2.51
C LEU A 50 -7.93 -10.97 4.02
N THR A 51 -7.12 -11.92 4.47
CA THR A 51 -6.81 -12.13 5.89
C THR A 51 -6.05 -10.92 6.46
N GLY A 52 -5.06 -10.41 5.74
CA GLY A 52 -4.33 -9.20 6.14
C GLY A 52 -5.26 -7.98 6.23
N PHE A 53 -6.17 -7.82 5.27
CA PHE A 53 -7.17 -6.74 5.30
C PHE A 53 -8.13 -6.87 6.49
N ALA A 54 -8.59 -8.09 6.84
CA ALA A 54 -9.38 -8.30 8.04
C ALA A 54 -8.62 -7.86 9.31
N GLY A 55 -7.32 -8.13 9.40
CA GLY A 55 -6.46 -7.63 10.46
C GLY A 55 -6.39 -6.09 10.51
N VAL A 56 -6.29 -5.44 9.35
CA VAL A 56 -6.34 -3.96 9.23
C VAL A 56 -7.66 -3.42 9.79
N ALA A 57 -8.78 -4.01 9.38
CA ALA A 57 -10.10 -3.59 9.83
C ALA A 57 -10.29 -3.74 11.36
N LEU A 58 -9.71 -4.80 11.96
CA LEU A 58 -9.72 -5.00 13.41
C LEU A 58 -8.92 -3.92 14.17
N ILE A 59 -7.76 -3.49 13.63
CA ILE A 59 -6.94 -2.44 14.24
C ILE A 59 -7.63 -1.09 14.12
N LEU A 60 -8.01 -0.73 12.90
CA LEU A 60 -8.46 0.62 12.57
C LEU A 60 -9.93 0.89 12.94
N ARG A 61 -10.76 -0.16 13.05
CA ARG A 61 -12.20 -0.06 13.39
C ARG A 61 -12.90 1.04 12.58
N PRO A 62 -12.92 0.94 11.24
CA PRO A 62 -13.48 2.00 10.42
C PRO A 62 -14.97 2.20 10.69
N THR A 63 -15.38 3.46 10.79
CA THR A 63 -16.78 3.86 10.92
C THR A 63 -17.11 4.85 9.81
N ILE A 64 -18.31 4.75 9.24
CA ILE A 64 -18.81 5.71 8.24
C ILE A 64 -20.23 6.09 8.67
N GLU A 65 -20.44 7.36 8.94
CA GLU A 65 -21.76 7.92 9.22
C GLU A 65 -22.48 8.24 7.90
N GLN A 66 -23.82 8.42 7.95
CA GLN A 66 -24.61 8.60 6.71
C GLN A 66 -24.21 9.85 5.92
N ASP A 67 -23.84 10.93 6.60
CA ASP A 67 -23.36 12.18 6.00
C ASP A 67 -21.97 12.06 5.39
N GLN A 68 -21.21 11.01 5.73
CA GLN A 68 -19.86 10.73 5.25
C GLN A 68 -19.79 9.78 4.04
N LEU A 69 -20.93 9.29 3.55
CA LEU A 69 -20.97 8.33 2.44
C LEU A 69 -20.22 8.83 1.19
N TRP A 70 -20.39 10.10 0.83
CA TRP A 70 -19.70 10.71 -0.30
C TRP A 70 -18.17 10.68 -0.12
N HIS A 71 -17.69 11.05 1.06
CA HIS A 71 -16.27 11.03 1.41
C HIS A 71 -15.72 9.59 1.45
N GLY A 72 -16.55 8.64 1.90
CA GLY A 72 -16.25 7.20 1.86
C GLY A 72 -16.07 6.67 0.45
N LEU A 73 -16.95 7.06 -0.49
CA LEU A 73 -16.83 6.70 -1.91
C LEU A 73 -15.55 7.25 -2.54
N ILE A 74 -15.18 8.50 -2.23
CA ILE A 74 -13.92 9.10 -2.70
C ILE A 74 -12.71 8.35 -2.12
N GLY A 75 -12.75 7.95 -0.85
CA GLY A 75 -11.72 7.14 -0.21
C GLY A 75 -11.58 5.77 -0.86
N LEU A 76 -12.69 5.10 -1.15
CA LEU A 76 -12.74 3.81 -1.85
C LEU A 76 -12.17 3.91 -3.27
N LEU A 77 -12.54 4.95 -4.02
CA LEU A 77 -12.01 5.24 -5.35
C LEU A 77 -10.51 5.54 -5.30
N SER A 78 -10.04 6.23 -4.25
CA SER A 78 -8.61 6.45 -4.03
C SER A 78 -7.84 5.14 -3.88
N GLY A 79 -8.36 4.18 -3.10
CA GLY A 79 -7.79 2.83 -2.97
C GLY A 79 -7.73 2.08 -4.30
N MET A 80 -8.79 2.18 -5.11
CA MET A 80 -8.86 1.57 -6.44
C MET A 80 -7.82 2.17 -7.42
N LEU A 81 -7.67 3.49 -7.42
CA LEU A 81 -6.65 4.18 -8.23
C LEU A 81 -5.23 3.84 -7.77
N SER A 82 -5.01 3.69 -6.47
CA SER A 82 -3.73 3.22 -5.93
C SER A 82 -3.40 1.81 -6.40
N ALA A 83 -4.39 0.91 -6.43
CA ALA A 83 -4.21 -0.45 -6.96
C ALA A 83 -3.80 -0.44 -8.44
N THR A 84 -4.45 0.38 -9.28
CA THR A 84 -4.05 0.54 -10.69
C THR A 84 -2.63 1.07 -10.83
N ALA A 85 -2.24 2.05 -10.01
CA ALA A 85 -0.86 2.56 -10.00
C ALA A 85 0.17 1.47 -9.66
N TYR A 86 -0.08 0.64 -8.65
CA TYR A 86 0.81 -0.48 -8.30
C TYR A 86 0.91 -1.53 -9.40
N LEU A 87 -0.19 -1.83 -10.11
CA LEU A 87 -0.18 -2.73 -11.26
C LEU A 87 0.62 -2.13 -12.42
N GLN A 88 0.52 -0.82 -12.67
CA GLN A 88 1.34 -0.12 -13.66
C GLN A 88 2.82 -0.16 -13.31
N VAL A 89 3.20 0.07 -12.04
CA VAL A 89 4.58 -0.07 -11.57
C VAL A 89 5.10 -1.49 -11.83
N THR A 90 4.27 -2.50 -11.57
CA THR A 90 4.62 -3.90 -11.86
C THR A 90 4.83 -4.12 -13.36
N ALA A 91 3.98 -3.56 -14.21
CA ALA A 91 4.09 -3.67 -15.67
C ALA A 91 5.34 -2.96 -16.20
N LEU A 92 5.64 -1.75 -15.73
CA LEU A 92 6.85 -1.01 -16.07
C LEU A 92 8.13 -1.78 -15.66
N GLY A 93 8.14 -2.36 -14.46
CA GLY A 93 9.26 -3.18 -14.00
C GLY A 93 9.48 -4.41 -14.87
N ARG A 94 8.40 -5.06 -15.34
CA ARG A 94 8.50 -6.19 -16.30
C ARG A 94 8.96 -5.76 -17.69
N ALA A 95 8.66 -4.51 -18.08
CA ALA A 95 9.15 -3.92 -19.32
C ALA A 95 10.63 -3.48 -19.25
N GLY A 96 11.27 -3.63 -18.08
CA GLY A 96 12.69 -3.31 -17.89
C GLY A 96 12.94 -1.83 -17.52
N GLU A 97 11.89 -1.07 -17.20
CA GLU A 97 12.08 0.31 -16.77
C GLU A 97 12.76 0.37 -15.39
N PRO A 98 13.82 1.19 -15.23
CA PRO A 98 14.54 1.30 -13.97
C PRO A 98 13.68 2.03 -12.91
N GLU A 99 13.76 1.57 -11.67
CA GLU A 99 12.94 2.04 -10.56
C GLU A 99 13.06 3.55 -10.34
N TYR A 100 14.27 4.11 -10.46
CA TYR A 100 14.52 5.54 -10.26
C TYR A 100 13.80 6.43 -11.29
N ARG A 101 13.65 5.94 -12.54
CA ARG A 101 12.92 6.65 -13.59
C ARG A 101 11.43 6.71 -13.29
N VAL A 102 10.85 5.59 -12.87
CA VAL A 102 9.43 5.51 -12.48
C VAL A 102 9.16 6.48 -11.32
N VAL A 103 10.00 6.44 -10.28
CA VAL A 103 9.87 7.33 -9.11
C VAL A 103 10.08 8.79 -9.48
N PHE A 104 11.03 9.11 -10.37
CA PHE A 104 11.27 10.47 -10.81
C PHE A 104 10.04 11.08 -11.49
N TYR A 105 9.45 10.40 -12.48
CA TYR A 105 8.27 10.92 -13.18
C TYR A 105 7.03 10.97 -12.28
N PHE A 106 6.86 10.00 -11.40
CA PHE A 106 5.79 10.02 -10.39
C PHE A 106 5.93 11.24 -9.45
N SER A 107 7.13 11.49 -8.95
CA SER A 107 7.42 12.62 -8.06
C SER A 107 7.29 13.97 -8.79
N LEU A 108 7.74 14.04 -10.04
CA LEU A 108 7.59 15.24 -10.87
C LEU A 108 6.11 15.57 -11.09
N GLY A 109 5.29 14.57 -11.43
CA GLY A 109 3.84 14.74 -11.58
C GLY A 109 3.18 15.20 -10.28
N GLY A 110 3.56 14.59 -9.15
CA GLY A 110 3.10 14.98 -7.82
C GLY A 110 3.51 16.40 -7.44
N MET A 111 4.74 16.80 -7.75
CA MET A 111 5.25 18.15 -7.53
C MET A 111 4.46 19.19 -8.36
N CYS A 112 4.26 18.92 -9.65
CA CYS A 112 3.48 19.82 -10.52
C CYS A 112 2.03 19.97 -10.02
N ALA A 113 1.37 18.86 -9.68
CA ALA A 113 0.01 18.89 -9.16
C ALA A 113 -0.06 19.63 -7.80
N GLY A 114 0.87 19.37 -6.89
CA GLY A 114 0.96 20.04 -5.60
C GLY A 114 1.22 21.54 -5.73
N PHE A 115 2.10 21.94 -6.65
CA PHE A 115 2.38 23.34 -6.93
C PHE A 115 1.15 24.09 -7.47
N LEU A 116 0.44 23.49 -8.44
CA LEU A 116 -0.80 24.07 -8.98
C LEU A 116 -1.87 24.25 -7.89
N LEU A 117 -2.03 23.27 -7.00
CA LEU A 117 -2.95 23.39 -5.87
C LEU A 117 -2.51 24.49 -4.90
N ALA A 118 -1.21 24.59 -4.60
CA ALA A 118 -0.66 25.63 -3.72
C ALA A 118 -0.86 27.05 -4.27
N LEU A 119 -0.82 27.23 -5.59
CA LEU A 119 -1.16 28.53 -6.21
C LEU A 119 -2.61 28.94 -5.96
N GLY A 120 -3.53 27.98 -5.87
CA GLY A 120 -4.95 28.23 -5.60
C GLY A 120 -5.27 28.47 -4.13
N THR A 121 -4.51 27.84 -3.19
CA THR A 121 -4.73 27.91 -1.75
C THR A 121 -3.84 28.93 -1.02
N GLY A 122 -2.82 29.46 -1.71
CA GLY A 122 -1.82 30.35 -1.16
C GLY A 122 -0.60 29.61 -0.60
N LEU A 123 0.56 30.28 -0.67
CA LEU A 123 1.81 29.78 -0.10
C LEU A 123 1.93 30.29 1.34
N HIS A 124 2.16 29.40 2.28
CA HIS A 124 2.36 29.73 3.69
C HIS A 124 3.85 29.68 4.04
N ALA A 125 4.31 30.64 4.83
CA ALA A 125 5.67 30.64 5.35
C ALA A 125 5.85 29.50 6.36
N HIS A 126 6.95 28.77 6.24
CA HIS A 126 7.30 27.70 7.16
C HIS A 126 8.33 28.16 8.18
N THR A 127 8.21 27.68 9.43
CA THR A 127 9.26 27.81 10.44
C THR A 127 10.48 26.94 10.05
N GLY A 128 11.66 27.28 10.57
CA GLY A 128 12.85 26.46 10.32
C GLY A 128 12.68 25.00 10.72
N GLN A 129 12.02 24.74 11.85
CA GLN A 129 11.67 23.38 12.30
C GLN A 129 10.67 22.71 11.36
N GLY A 130 9.64 23.42 10.91
CA GLY A 130 8.68 22.89 9.94
C GLY A 130 9.34 22.51 8.62
N LEU A 131 10.28 23.33 8.12
CA LEU A 131 11.03 23.03 6.92
C LEU A 131 11.92 21.78 7.10
N ALA A 132 12.60 21.65 8.23
CA ALA A 132 13.42 20.47 8.54
C ALA A 132 12.59 19.18 8.57
N LEU A 133 11.40 19.22 9.18
CA LEU A 133 10.48 18.09 9.20
C LEU A 133 9.96 17.73 7.79
N LEU A 134 9.61 18.74 6.97
CA LEU A 134 9.18 18.51 5.59
C LEU A 134 10.28 17.86 4.75
N LEU A 135 11.52 18.31 4.90
CA LEU A 135 12.68 17.71 4.22
C LEU A 135 12.91 16.27 4.67
N ALA A 136 12.82 16.00 5.98
CA ALA A 136 12.96 14.65 6.52
C ALA A 136 11.87 13.71 5.98
N VAL A 137 10.61 14.15 5.97
CA VAL A 137 9.48 13.39 5.41
C VAL A 137 9.70 13.14 3.91
N GLY A 138 10.11 14.17 3.14
CA GLY A 138 10.39 14.05 1.71
C GLY A 138 11.50 13.04 1.40
N LEU A 139 12.59 13.06 2.18
CA LEU A 139 13.69 12.11 2.03
C LEU A 139 13.24 10.67 2.35
N LEU A 140 12.59 10.45 3.49
CA LEU A 140 12.07 9.14 3.88
C LEU A 140 11.03 8.61 2.89
N ALA A 141 10.13 9.48 2.42
CA ALA A 141 9.15 9.13 1.40
C ALA A 141 9.81 8.71 0.08
N THR A 142 10.87 9.41 -0.34
CA THR A 142 11.62 9.05 -1.56
C THR A 142 12.28 7.69 -1.45
N VAL A 143 12.93 7.40 -0.32
CA VAL A 143 13.51 6.07 -0.06
C VAL A 143 12.43 5.00 -0.04
N ALA A 144 11.33 5.23 0.67
CA ALA A 144 10.21 4.29 0.74
C ALA A 144 9.61 4.04 -0.66
N GLN A 145 9.46 5.08 -1.47
CA GLN A 145 8.92 4.98 -2.83
C GLN A 145 9.85 4.17 -3.75
N LEU A 146 11.17 4.35 -3.66
CA LEU A 146 12.14 3.55 -4.42
C LEU A 146 12.09 2.08 -4.02
N LEU A 147 12.07 1.78 -2.72
CA LEU A 147 11.99 0.41 -2.21
C LEU A 147 10.67 -0.25 -2.60
N MET A 148 9.55 0.45 -2.49
CA MET A 148 8.23 -0.02 -2.88
C MET A 148 8.17 -0.30 -4.39
N THR A 149 8.64 0.63 -5.23
CA THR A 149 8.69 0.48 -6.68
C THR A 149 9.51 -0.75 -7.06
N ARG A 150 10.68 -0.93 -6.45
CA ARG A 150 11.54 -2.10 -6.64
C ARG A 150 10.85 -3.41 -6.22
N ALA A 151 10.15 -3.40 -5.09
CA ALA A 151 9.41 -4.55 -4.60
C ALA A 151 8.31 -4.99 -5.58
N TYR A 152 7.53 -4.03 -6.10
CA TYR A 152 6.48 -4.32 -7.08
C TYR A 152 7.02 -4.68 -8.46
N ALA A 153 8.14 -4.07 -8.90
CA ALA A 153 8.77 -4.38 -10.18
C ALA A 153 9.34 -5.81 -10.22
N LYS A 154 9.98 -6.27 -9.14
CA LYS A 154 10.72 -7.55 -9.09
C LYS A 154 9.99 -8.66 -8.31
N GLY A 155 9.02 -8.30 -7.47
CA GLY A 155 8.31 -9.23 -6.61
C GLY A 155 7.03 -9.79 -7.22
N ARG A 156 6.42 -10.74 -6.48
CA ARG A 156 5.04 -11.18 -6.78
C ARG A 156 4.06 -10.15 -6.22
N THR A 157 3.20 -9.62 -7.07
CA THR A 157 2.29 -8.51 -6.74
C THR A 157 1.45 -8.76 -5.50
N LEU A 158 0.81 -9.95 -5.38
CA LEU A 158 -0.04 -10.27 -4.22
C LEU A 158 0.76 -10.49 -2.93
N VAL A 159 2.02 -10.94 -3.00
CA VAL A 159 2.90 -11.03 -1.83
C VAL A 159 3.22 -9.63 -1.32
N ASN A 160 3.58 -8.71 -2.21
CA ASN A 160 3.84 -7.32 -1.84
C ASN A 160 2.58 -6.65 -1.28
N ALA A 161 1.40 -6.92 -1.86
CA ALA A 161 0.13 -6.43 -1.37
C ALA A 161 -0.16 -6.90 0.08
N SER A 162 0.11 -8.17 0.42
CA SER A 162 -0.04 -8.67 1.78
C SER A 162 0.99 -8.05 2.75
N LEU A 163 2.24 -7.87 2.31
CA LEU A 163 3.29 -7.28 3.13
C LEU A 163 3.10 -5.78 3.37
N GLN A 164 2.39 -5.09 2.49
CA GLN A 164 2.07 -3.67 2.65
C GLN A 164 1.32 -3.39 3.95
N TYR A 165 0.51 -4.34 4.43
CA TYR A 165 -0.21 -4.19 5.70
C TYR A 165 0.70 -4.13 6.93
N LEU A 166 1.97 -4.58 6.85
CA LEU A 166 2.94 -4.42 7.94
C LEU A 166 3.17 -2.95 8.30
N GLY A 167 2.92 -2.03 7.37
CA GLY A 167 2.95 -0.59 7.66
C GLY A 167 2.00 -0.19 8.80
N ILE A 168 0.84 -0.84 8.93
CA ILE A 168 -0.09 -0.60 10.04
C ILE A 168 0.46 -1.17 11.36
N VAL A 169 1.10 -2.34 11.32
CA VAL A 169 1.73 -2.91 12.51
C VAL A 169 2.80 -1.96 13.05
N PHE A 170 3.65 -1.41 12.17
CA PHE A 170 4.65 -0.41 12.59
C PHE A 170 4.00 0.89 13.07
N ALA A 171 2.96 1.39 12.40
CA ALA A 171 2.25 2.58 12.85
C ALA A 171 1.62 2.38 14.23
N PHE A 172 1.02 1.21 14.50
CA PHE A 172 0.51 0.86 15.83
C PHE A 172 1.62 0.81 16.88
N LEU A 173 2.76 0.17 16.58
CA LEU A 173 3.89 0.11 17.51
C LEU A 173 4.43 1.51 17.83
N TYR A 174 4.54 2.40 16.84
CA TYR A 174 4.93 3.79 17.07
C TYR A 174 3.88 4.56 17.86
N GLY A 175 2.58 4.32 17.62
CA GLY A 175 1.48 4.88 18.41
C GLY A 175 1.62 4.56 19.89
N VAL A 176 1.85 3.27 20.21
CA VAL A 176 2.05 2.81 21.60
C VAL A 176 3.33 3.39 22.22
N VAL A 177 4.45 3.40 21.49
CA VAL A 177 5.76 3.77 22.09
C VAL A 177 5.96 5.28 22.18
N LEU A 178 5.44 6.06 21.20
CA LEU A 178 5.69 7.50 21.11
C LEU A 178 4.50 8.35 21.56
N PHE A 179 3.28 7.81 21.54
CA PHE A 179 2.05 8.54 21.83
C PHE A 179 1.23 7.93 22.96
N ASP A 180 1.73 6.87 23.63
CA ASP A 180 1.05 6.15 24.71
C ASP A 180 -0.36 5.66 24.33
N ASP A 181 -0.55 5.28 23.05
CA ASP A 181 -1.83 4.78 22.56
C ASP A 181 -2.26 3.50 23.29
N PRO A 182 -3.55 3.35 23.65
CA PRO A 182 -4.01 2.21 24.43
C PRO A 182 -3.94 0.90 23.63
N VAL A 183 -3.31 -0.12 24.19
CA VAL A 183 -3.25 -1.46 23.61
C VAL A 183 -4.55 -2.20 23.89
N THR A 184 -5.32 -2.51 22.85
CA THR A 184 -6.56 -3.28 22.96
C THR A 184 -6.36 -4.71 22.47
N GLY A 185 -7.08 -5.68 23.07
CA GLY A 185 -7.03 -7.08 22.63
C GLY A 185 -7.41 -7.26 21.15
N MET A 186 -8.31 -6.42 20.62
CA MET A 186 -8.70 -6.44 19.21
C MET A 186 -7.57 -5.94 18.30
N ALA A 187 -6.81 -4.94 18.72
CA ALA A 187 -5.63 -4.47 17.98
C ALA A 187 -4.53 -5.55 17.94
N LEU A 188 -4.30 -6.26 19.07
CA LEU A 188 -3.36 -7.38 19.13
C LEU A 188 -3.80 -8.53 18.19
N ALA A 189 -5.08 -8.88 18.16
CA ALA A 189 -5.62 -9.89 17.24
C ALA A 189 -5.45 -9.45 15.77
N GLY A 190 -5.71 -8.18 15.46
CA GLY A 190 -5.49 -7.62 14.11
C GLY A 190 -4.02 -7.67 13.70
N MET A 191 -3.08 -7.32 14.58
CA MET A 191 -1.65 -7.44 14.31
C MET A 191 -1.24 -8.90 14.05
N ALA A 192 -1.72 -9.85 14.87
CA ALA A 192 -1.44 -11.26 14.66
C ALA A 192 -1.92 -11.76 13.28
N LEU A 193 -3.11 -11.33 12.83
CA LEU A 193 -3.62 -11.66 11.50
C LEU A 193 -2.75 -11.07 10.39
N ILE A 194 -2.31 -9.81 10.50
CA ILE A 194 -1.45 -9.15 9.50
C ILE A 194 -0.11 -9.88 9.40
N VAL A 195 0.52 -10.16 10.53
CA VAL A 195 1.81 -10.86 10.57
C VAL A 195 1.68 -12.27 10.01
N ALA A 196 0.64 -13.02 10.42
CA ALA A 196 0.37 -14.36 9.91
C ALA A 196 0.13 -14.36 8.38
N ALA A 197 -0.66 -13.39 7.88
CA ALA A 197 -0.90 -13.23 6.44
C ALA A 197 0.38 -12.93 5.67
N GLY A 198 1.24 -12.04 6.18
CA GLY A 198 2.54 -11.70 5.58
C GLY A 198 3.50 -12.89 5.56
N MET A 199 3.58 -13.65 6.65
CA MET A 199 4.38 -14.87 6.72
C MET A 199 3.87 -15.94 5.75
N ALA A 200 2.56 -16.18 5.72
CA ALA A 200 1.95 -17.13 4.81
C ALA A 200 2.19 -16.75 3.34
N ALA A 201 2.04 -15.47 2.98
CA ALA A 201 2.32 -14.98 1.64
C ALA A 201 3.77 -15.21 1.22
N THR A 202 4.72 -14.94 2.13
CA THR A 202 6.15 -15.14 1.91
C THR A 202 6.49 -16.63 1.76
N PHE A 203 5.91 -17.48 2.60
CA PHE A 203 6.08 -18.93 2.54
C PHE A 203 5.51 -19.53 1.24
N LEU A 204 4.33 -19.10 0.80
CA LEU A 204 3.76 -19.50 -0.49
C LEU A 204 4.65 -19.07 -1.67
N ARG A 205 5.35 -17.93 -1.54
CA ARG A 205 6.34 -17.48 -2.52
C ARG A 205 7.52 -18.45 -2.62
N SER A 206 8.08 -18.86 -1.49
CA SER A 206 9.27 -19.73 -1.47
C SER A 206 9.01 -21.11 -2.07
N ARG A 207 7.81 -21.66 -1.88
CA ARG A 207 7.40 -22.95 -2.47
C ARG A 207 7.13 -22.91 -3.97
N ALA A 208 6.82 -21.75 -4.54
CA ALA A 208 6.53 -21.59 -5.96
C ALA A 208 7.77 -21.21 -6.79
N ALA A 209 8.95 -21.09 -6.18
CA ALA A 209 10.21 -20.95 -6.91
C ALA A 209 10.56 -22.30 -7.56
N PRO A 210 10.70 -22.41 -8.91
CA PRO A 210 11.01 -23.69 -9.55
C PRO A 210 12.40 -24.18 -9.15
N ALA A 211 12.55 -25.50 -8.99
CA ALA A 211 13.81 -26.21 -8.79
C ALA A 211 14.79 -26.16 -9.98
N THR A 212 14.58 -25.24 -10.93
CA THR A 212 15.34 -25.13 -12.18
C THR A 212 16.72 -24.49 -12.06
N ALA A 213 17.13 -24.03 -10.86
CA ALA A 213 18.46 -23.45 -10.68
C ALA A 213 19.56 -24.47 -10.28
N GLN A 214 19.22 -25.72 -9.99
CA GLN A 214 20.20 -26.72 -9.52
C GLN A 214 20.79 -27.58 -10.64
N THR A 215 20.23 -27.63 -11.83
CA THR A 215 20.74 -28.45 -12.95
C THR A 215 21.73 -27.72 -13.84
N ALA A 216 21.88 -26.42 -13.76
CA ALA A 216 22.83 -25.68 -14.60
C ALA A 216 24.26 -25.60 -14.03
N ASN A 217 24.53 -26.20 -12.87
CA ASN A 217 25.85 -26.15 -12.24
C ASN A 217 26.53 -27.54 -12.15
N GLN A 218 26.02 -28.54 -12.90
CA GLN A 218 26.58 -29.90 -12.98
C GLN A 218 26.94 -30.33 -14.41
N THR A 219 27.02 -29.46 -15.36
CA THR A 219 27.63 -29.65 -16.68
C THR A 219 28.73 -28.60 -16.87
#